data_c881563862a47a1b5908965f2852aad6
#
_entry.id   c881563862a47a1b5908965f2852aad6
#
_cell.length_a   1.000
_cell.length_b   1.000
_cell.length_c   1.000
_cell.angle_alpha   90.00
_cell.angle_beta   90.00
_cell.angle_gamma   90.00
#
_symmetry.space_group_name_H-M   'P 1'
#
loop_
_entity.id
_entity.type
_entity.pdbx_description
1 polymer ?
#
loop_
_entity_poly.entity_id
_entity_poly.type
_entity_poly.pdbx_seq_one_letter_code
_entity_poly.pdbx_strand_id
1 'polypeptide(L)'
;LTYFLIYQPKANELKTVQVDLTAATEKTSQLQSELDAVKAGLTTAQATIDEQAQSLLDSAKYGLIYKFQADVNAARTSLAMHEPTSARQALGYAAEDLTELEQSGLDADTLAGFKEKIESANANLVTKPDDALDTLKTLHQDLLYLITNTK
;
A
#
# COMPACT_ATOMS: atom_id res chain seq x y z
N LEU A 1 12.74 79.31 21.37
CA LEU A 1 13.77 78.57 20.62
C LEU A 1 13.99 77.15 21.19
N THR A 2 13.95 77.00 22.51
CA THR A 2 14.20 75.68 23.18
C THR A 2 13.15 74.59 22.90
N TYR A 3 11.92 74.98 22.64
CA TYR A 3 10.81 74.06 22.34
C TYR A 3 11.03 73.34 21.02
N PHE A 4 11.57 74.01 20.02
CA PHE A 4 11.80 73.44 18.68
C PHE A 4 12.94 72.42 18.62
N LEU A 5 13.97 72.63 19.45
CA LEU A 5 15.18 71.82 19.50
C LEU A 5 14.98 70.47 20.19
N ILE A 6 13.98 70.32 21.05
CA ILE A 6 13.73 69.10 21.82
C ILE A 6 12.58 68.30 21.22
N TYR A 7 11.57 68.92 20.63
CA TYR A 7 10.40 68.24 20.10
C TYR A 7 10.53 67.67 18.68
N GLN A 8 11.32 68.33 17.81
CA GLN A 8 11.54 67.84 16.45
C GLN A 8 12.32 66.54 16.40
N PRO A 9 13.42 66.33 17.11
CA PRO A 9 14.12 65.06 17.09
C PRO A 9 13.23 63.90 17.63
N LYS A 10 12.48 64.14 18.72
CA LYS A 10 11.54 63.14 19.27
C LYS A 10 10.38 62.81 18.34
N ALA A 11 9.86 63.77 17.60
CA ALA A 11 8.81 63.52 16.59
C ALA A 11 9.35 62.69 15.40
N ASN A 12 10.60 62.90 15.00
CA ASN A 12 11.23 62.10 13.95
C ASN A 12 11.54 60.68 14.43
N GLU A 13 12.03 60.52 15.67
CA GLU A 13 12.22 59.20 16.29
C GLU A 13 10.91 58.42 16.36
N LEU A 14 9.82 59.09 16.81
CA LEU A 14 8.50 58.45 16.86
C LEU A 14 8.01 57.99 15.48
N LYS A 15 8.23 58.80 14.45
CA LYS A 15 7.89 58.49 13.07
C LYS A 15 8.70 57.30 12.53
N THR A 16 10.00 57.24 12.85
CA THR A 16 10.85 56.09 12.48
C THR A 16 10.39 54.82 13.16
N VAL A 17 10.14 54.84 14.47
CA VAL A 17 9.62 53.71 15.23
C VAL A 17 8.28 53.25 14.68
N GLN A 18 7.41 54.14 14.25
CA GLN A 18 6.11 53.81 13.68
C GLN A 18 6.23 53.12 12.31
N VAL A 19 7.18 53.56 11.48
CA VAL A 19 7.51 52.90 10.19
C VAL A 19 8.09 51.51 10.43
N ASP A 20 9.02 51.37 11.37
CA ASP A 20 9.63 50.08 11.71
C ASP A 20 8.61 49.12 12.29
N LEU A 21 7.68 49.58 13.12
CA LEU A 21 6.58 48.77 13.65
C LEU A 21 5.64 48.29 12.54
N THR A 22 5.31 49.17 11.59
CA THR A 22 4.48 48.77 10.44
C THR A 22 5.16 47.70 9.60
N ALA A 23 6.45 47.92 9.26
CA ALA A 23 7.24 46.95 8.52
C ALA A 23 7.37 45.59 9.24
N ALA A 24 7.58 45.62 10.57
CA ALA A 24 7.63 44.41 11.38
C ALA A 24 6.27 43.66 11.40
N THR A 25 5.17 44.41 11.47
CA THR A 25 3.81 43.82 11.44
C THR A 25 3.50 43.20 10.09
N GLU A 26 3.86 43.87 9.00
CA GLU A 26 3.72 43.33 7.63
C GLU A 26 4.54 42.05 7.45
N LYS A 27 5.81 42.08 7.91
CA LYS A 27 6.67 40.89 7.85
C LYS A 27 6.14 39.73 8.68
N THR A 28 5.57 40.00 9.85
CA THR A 28 4.95 38.99 10.69
C THR A 28 3.73 38.35 10.00
N SER A 29 2.89 39.19 9.38
CA SER A 29 1.74 38.69 8.58
C SER A 29 2.18 37.85 7.39
N GLN A 30 3.24 38.27 6.69
CA GLN A 30 3.79 37.49 5.58
C GLN A 30 4.34 36.14 6.05
N LEU A 31 5.13 36.13 7.13
CA LEU A 31 5.66 34.90 7.70
C LEU A 31 4.53 33.94 8.17
N GLN A 32 3.46 34.48 8.73
CA GLN A 32 2.31 33.70 9.12
C GLN A 32 1.66 33.05 7.89
N SER A 33 1.47 33.81 6.79
CA SER A 33 0.93 33.26 5.55
C SER A 33 1.82 32.18 4.93
N GLU A 34 3.16 32.40 4.96
CA GLU A 34 4.13 31.39 4.49
C GLU A 34 4.08 30.12 5.36
N LEU A 35 3.98 30.28 6.68
CA LEU A 35 3.84 29.15 7.61
C LEU A 35 2.57 28.34 7.35
N ASP A 36 1.46 29.01 7.11
CA ASP A 36 0.19 28.34 6.83
C ASP A 36 0.22 27.61 5.47
N ALA A 37 0.88 28.20 4.46
CA ALA A 37 1.11 27.56 3.16
C ALA A 37 2.01 26.31 3.30
N VAL A 38 3.08 26.39 4.09
CA VAL A 38 3.97 25.24 4.35
C VAL A 38 3.22 24.13 5.10
N LYS A 39 2.41 24.48 6.10
CA LYS A 39 1.59 23.50 6.83
C LYS A 39 0.59 22.79 5.90
N ALA A 40 -0.09 23.54 5.03
CA ALA A 40 -0.99 22.96 4.04
C ALA A 40 -0.25 22.03 3.07
N GLY A 41 0.93 22.46 2.59
CA GLY A 41 1.80 21.65 1.75
C GLY A 41 2.26 20.34 2.43
N LEU A 42 2.63 20.42 3.70
CA LEU A 42 3.01 19.23 4.49
C LEU A 42 1.85 18.24 4.65
N THR A 43 0.64 18.74 4.93
CA THR A 43 -0.56 17.91 5.04
C THR A 43 -0.85 17.18 3.71
N THR A 44 -0.75 17.90 2.59
CA THR A 44 -0.93 17.30 1.26
C THR A 44 0.14 16.27 0.94
N ALA A 45 1.40 16.56 1.25
CA ALA A 45 2.51 15.62 1.05
C ALA A 45 2.32 14.35 1.89
N GLN A 46 1.89 14.47 3.15
CA GLN A 46 1.60 13.31 4.00
C GLN A 46 0.47 12.46 3.42
N ALA A 47 -0.63 13.06 2.97
CA ALA A 47 -1.71 12.33 2.34
C ALA A 47 -1.25 11.57 1.08
N THR A 48 -0.41 12.20 0.26
CA THR A 48 0.17 11.56 -0.93
C THR A 48 1.07 10.38 -0.57
N ILE A 49 1.88 10.51 0.48
CA ILE A 49 2.72 9.41 0.98
C ILE A 49 1.86 8.24 1.46
N ASP A 50 0.80 8.51 2.20
CA ASP A 50 -0.10 7.48 2.71
C ASP A 50 -0.82 6.74 1.55
N GLU A 51 -1.29 7.46 0.53
CA GLU A 51 -1.88 6.88 -0.69
C GLU A 51 -0.87 6.03 -1.47
N GLN A 52 0.36 6.49 -1.62
CA GLN A 52 1.41 5.74 -2.30
C GLN A 52 1.81 4.49 -1.51
N ALA A 53 1.89 4.57 -0.19
CA ALA A 53 2.18 3.43 0.66
C ALA A 53 1.08 2.36 0.53
N GLN A 54 -0.19 2.76 0.54
CA GLN A 54 -1.31 1.84 0.33
C GLN A 54 -1.27 1.20 -1.06
N SER A 55 -1.01 1.97 -2.10
CA SER A 55 -0.88 1.46 -3.48
C SER A 55 0.25 0.45 -3.63
N LEU A 56 1.38 0.66 -2.94
CA LEU A 56 2.49 -0.30 -2.93
C LEU A 56 2.12 -1.60 -2.22
N LEU A 57 1.42 -1.53 -1.08
CA LEU A 57 0.92 -2.71 -0.36
C LEU A 57 -0.05 -3.52 -1.22
N ASP A 58 -0.98 -2.86 -1.89
CA ASP A 58 -1.93 -3.52 -2.78
C ASP A 58 -1.21 -4.16 -3.98
N SER A 59 -0.24 -3.47 -4.57
CA SER A 59 0.58 -4.00 -5.67
C SER A 59 1.38 -5.25 -5.26
N ALA A 60 1.98 -5.23 -4.06
CA ALA A 60 2.72 -6.38 -3.52
C ALA A 60 1.79 -7.57 -3.28
N LYS A 61 0.61 -7.33 -2.71
CA LYS A 61 -0.43 -8.34 -2.50
C LYS A 61 -0.87 -9.00 -3.81
N TYR A 62 -1.13 -8.20 -4.85
CA TYR A 62 -1.45 -8.75 -6.17
C TYR A 62 -0.30 -9.57 -6.76
N GLY A 63 0.94 -9.12 -6.60
CA GLY A 63 2.11 -9.87 -7.02
C GLY A 63 2.16 -11.26 -6.39
N LEU A 64 1.89 -11.38 -5.09
CA LEU A 64 1.81 -12.66 -4.39
C LEU A 64 0.64 -13.53 -4.87
N ILE A 65 -0.54 -12.95 -5.12
CA ILE A 65 -1.68 -13.69 -5.66
C ILE A 65 -1.38 -14.26 -7.05
N TYR A 66 -0.74 -13.49 -7.93
CA TYR A 66 -0.34 -13.96 -9.26
C TYR A 66 0.73 -15.05 -9.19
N LYS A 67 1.70 -14.96 -8.27
CA LYS A 67 2.69 -15.99 -8.04
C LYS A 67 2.02 -17.30 -7.59
N PHE A 68 1.17 -17.23 -6.58
CA PHE A 68 0.38 -18.35 -6.11
C PHE A 68 -0.47 -18.99 -7.24
N GLN A 69 -1.13 -18.16 -8.04
CA GLN A 69 -1.89 -18.63 -9.21
C GLN A 69 -1.01 -19.36 -10.22
N ALA A 70 0.19 -18.88 -10.48
CA ALA A 70 1.14 -19.51 -11.39
C ALA A 70 1.55 -20.90 -10.90
N ASP A 71 1.81 -21.06 -9.59
CA ASP A 71 2.21 -22.34 -9.00
C ASP A 71 1.03 -23.34 -8.95
N VAL A 72 -0.18 -22.88 -8.64
CA VAL A 72 -1.40 -23.68 -8.76
C VAL A 72 -1.62 -24.14 -10.21
N ASN A 73 -1.38 -23.27 -11.17
CA ASN A 73 -1.52 -23.58 -12.59
C ASN A 73 -0.44 -24.57 -13.08
N ALA A 74 0.79 -24.43 -12.58
CA ALA A 74 1.87 -25.39 -12.83
C ALA A 74 1.52 -26.79 -12.28
N ALA A 75 1.01 -26.86 -11.05
CA ALA A 75 0.55 -28.12 -10.46
C ALA A 75 -0.56 -28.77 -11.28
N ARG A 76 -1.56 -27.98 -11.71
CA ARG A 76 -2.66 -28.46 -12.56
C ARG A 76 -2.18 -28.99 -13.89
N THR A 77 -1.24 -28.29 -14.53
CA THR A 77 -0.67 -28.70 -15.82
C THR A 77 0.15 -29.97 -15.70
N SER A 78 1.02 -30.07 -14.68
CA SER A 78 1.81 -31.27 -14.41
C SER A 78 0.92 -32.47 -14.14
N LEU A 79 -0.18 -32.30 -13.39
CA LEU A 79 -1.11 -33.39 -13.11
C LEU A 79 -1.87 -33.83 -14.37
N ALA A 80 -2.27 -32.91 -15.23
CA ALA A 80 -2.89 -33.21 -16.51
C ALA A 80 -1.92 -33.94 -17.48
N MET A 81 -0.62 -33.76 -17.31
CA MET A 81 0.45 -34.46 -18.03
C MET A 81 0.81 -35.82 -17.38
N HIS A 82 0.10 -36.22 -16.33
CA HIS A 82 0.40 -37.43 -15.54
C HIS A 82 1.78 -37.42 -14.85
N GLU A 83 2.21 -36.23 -14.41
CA GLU A 83 3.49 -35.97 -13.69
C GLU A 83 3.22 -35.62 -12.21
N PRO A 84 2.84 -36.59 -11.36
CA PRO A 84 2.47 -36.30 -9.97
C PRO A 84 3.62 -35.75 -9.13
N THR A 85 4.87 -36.05 -9.47
CA THR A 85 6.05 -35.54 -8.77
C THR A 85 6.22 -34.03 -9.03
N SER A 86 6.12 -33.61 -10.27
CA SER A 86 6.17 -32.19 -10.67
C SER A 86 4.97 -31.42 -10.09
N ALA A 87 3.79 -32.02 -10.10
CA ALA A 87 2.60 -31.44 -9.48
C ALA A 87 2.78 -31.22 -7.96
N ARG A 88 3.35 -32.22 -7.26
CA ARG A 88 3.66 -32.10 -5.82
C ARG A 88 4.66 -30.98 -5.53
N GLN A 89 5.68 -30.82 -6.34
CA GLN A 89 6.64 -29.75 -6.19
C GLN A 89 6.00 -28.37 -6.36
N ALA A 90 5.17 -28.20 -7.39
CA ALA A 90 4.43 -26.97 -7.62
C ALA A 90 3.43 -26.65 -6.49
N LEU A 91 2.75 -27.66 -5.93
CA LEU A 91 1.92 -27.49 -4.74
C LEU A 91 2.72 -27.10 -3.49
N GLY A 92 3.97 -27.56 -3.39
CA GLY A 92 4.88 -27.13 -2.34
C GLY A 92 5.15 -25.61 -2.42
N TYR A 93 5.48 -25.11 -3.60
CA TYR A 93 5.64 -23.67 -3.83
C TYR A 93 4.35 -22.87 -3.58
N ALA A 94 3.21 -23.38 -4.03
CA ALA A 94 1.92 -22.75 -3.73
C ALA A 94 1.63 -22.69 -2.23
N ALA A 95 2.02 -23.68 -1.44
CA ALA A 95 1.86 -23.66 0.01
C ALA A 95 2.80 -22.63 0.69
N GLU A 96 4.01 -22.43 0.16
CA GLU A 96 4.92 -21.36 0.60
C GLU A 96 4.34 -19.99 0.29
N ASP A 97 3.81 -19.79 -0.91
CA ASP A 97 3.15 -18.55 -1.33
C ASP A 97 1.94 -18.20 -0.45
N LEU A 98 1.15 -19.20 -0.04
CA LEU A 98 0.06 -19.01 0.91
C LEU A 98 0.55 -18.44 2.25
N THR A 99 1.70 -18.90 2.74
CA THR A 99 2.30 -18.37 3.98
C THR A 99 2.71 -16.89 3.82
N GLU A 100 3.20 -16.50 2.65
CA GLU A 100 3.49 -15.10 2.34
C GLU A 100 2.19 -14.28 2.22
N LEU A 101 1.13 -14.84 1.64
CA LEU A 101 -0.19 -14.21 1.50
C LEU A 101 -0.89 -13.97 2.85
N GLU A 102 -0.66 -14.81 3.87
CA GLU A 102 -1.16 -14.60 5.24
C GLU A 102 -0.69 -13.26 5.82
N GLN A 103 0.51 -12.80 5.43
CA GLN A 103 1.07 -11.54 5.88
C GLN A 103 0.59 -10.32 5.05
N SER A 104 -0.06 -10.56 3.92
CA SER A 104 -0.48 -9.52 2.98
C SER A 104 -1.83 -8.86 3.32
N GLY A 105 -2.50 -9.30 4.39
CA GLY A 105 -3.83 -8.82 4.78
C GLY A 105 -4.96 -9.35 3.90
N LEU A 106 -4.76 -10.49 3.25
CA LEU A 106 -5.87 -11.21 2.62
C LEU A 106 -6.80 -11.80 3.68
N ASP A 107 -8.08 -11.91 3.34
CA ASP A 107 -9.11 -12.43 4.23
C ASP A 107 -8.78 -13.86 4.72
N ALA A 108 -8.92 -14.09 6.03
CA ALA A 108 -8.53 -15.34 6.68
C ALA A 108 -9.36 -16.54 6.21
N ASP A 109 -10.66 -16.34 5.92
CA ASP A 109 -11.54 -17.41 5.44
C ASP A 109 -11.16 -17.79 4.00
N THR A 110 -10.81 -16.83 3.17
CA THR A 110 -10.28 -17.06 1.81
C THR A 110 -8.98 -17.85 1.85
N LEU A 111 -8.05 -17.48 2.72
CA LEU A 111 -6.77 -18.20 2.90
C LEU A 111 -6.97 -19.63 3.39
N ALA A 112 -7.87 -19.83 4.37
CA ALA A 112 -8.21 -21.15 4.88
C ALA A 112 -8.80 -22.04 3.77
N GLY A 113 -9.70 -21.49 2.93
CA GLY A 113 -10.26 -22.20 1.79
C GLY A 113 -9.22 -22.58 0.72
N PHE A 114 -8.23 -21.75 0.48
CA PHE A 114 -7.12 -22.05 -0.43
C PHE A 114 -6.22 -23.15 0.14
N LYS A 115 -5.90 -23.05 1.42
CA LYS A 115 -5.09 -24.04 2.13
C LYS A 115 -5.73 -25.43 2.10
N GLU A 116 -7.02 -25.52 2.42
CA GLU A 116 -7.78 -26.78 2.35
C GLU A 116 -7.72 -27.41 0.96
N LYS A 117 -7.87 -26.60 -0.09
CA LYS A 117 -7.80 -27.11 -1.48
C LYS A 117 -6.39 -27.57 -1.85
N ILE A 118 -5.33 -26.87 -1.44
CA ILE A 118 -3.94 -27.32 -1.65
C ILE A 118 -3.68 -28.64 -0.94
N GLU A 119 -4.09 -28.77 0.33
CA GLU A 119 -3.93 -30.00 1.11
C GLU A 119 -4.72 -31.17 0.51
N SER A 120 -5.97 -30.94 0.11
CA SER A 120 -6.83 -31.93 -0.54
C SER A 120 -6.24 -32.39 -1.89
N ALA A 121 -5.79 -31.47 -2.72
CA ALA A 121 -5.16 -31.82 -3.99
C ALA A 121 -3.88 -32.63 -3.76
N ASN A 122 -3.01 -32.21 -2.82
CA ASN A 122 -1.77 -32.92 -2.51
C ASN A 122 -2.01 -34.35 -1.98
N ALA A 123 -3.02 -34.55 -1.16
CA ALA A 123 -3.40 -35.88 -0.64
C ALA A 123 -3.89 -36.82 -1.76
N ASN A 124 -4.52 -36.26 -2.78
CA ASN A 124 -5.15 -37.05 -3.86
C ASN A 124 -4.27 -37.21 -5.12
N LEU A 125 -3.11 -36.57 -5.20
CA LEU A 125 -2.23 -36.54 -6.39
C LEU A 125 -1.98 -37.93 -7.03
N VAL A 126 -1.82 -38.98 -6.21
CA VAL A 126 -1.44 -40.33 -6.67
C VAL A 126 -2.64 -41.26 -6.62
N THR A 127 -3.47 -41.15 -5.58
CA THR A 127 -4.57 -42.09 -5.33
C THR A 127 -5.83 -41.76 -6.12
N LYS A 128 -6.09 -40.47 -6.35
CA LYS A 128 -7.27 -39.95 -7.05
C LYS A 128 -6.89 -38.70 -7.88
N PRO A 129 -6.08 -38.87 -8.94
CA PRO A 129 -5.56 -37.73 -9.70
C PRO A 129 -6.65 -36.88 -10.34
N ASP A 130 -7.78 -37.45 -10.73
CA ASP A 130 -8.91 -36.68 -11.28
C ASP A 130 -9.56 -35.77 -10.23
N ASP A 131 -9.76 -36.28 -9.00
CA ASP A 131 -10.28 -35.47 -7.88
C ASP A 131 -9.29 -34.30 -7.54
N ALA A 132 -8.00 -34.59 -7.55
CA ALA A 132 -6.97 -33.60 -7.34
C ALA A 132 -7.00 -32.52 -8.44
N LEU A 133 -7.14 -32.95 -9.72
CA LEU A 133 -7.23 -32.04 -10.85
C LEU A 133 -8.47 -31.13 -10.77
N ASP A 134 -9.61 -31.67 -10.37
CA ASP A 134 -10.84 -30.88 -10.22
C ASP A 134 -10.78 -29.92 -9.04
N THR A 135 -10.12 -30.31 -7.94
CA THR A 135 -9.82 -29.40 -6.82
C THR A 135 -8.95 -28.23 -7.27
N LEU A 136 -7.91 -28.50 -8.06
CA LEU A 136 -7.02 -27.46 -8.58
C LEU A 136 -7.70 -26.55 -9.62
N LYS A 137 -8.63 -27.08 -10.42
CA LYS A 137 -9.46 -26.25 -11.32
C LYS A 137 -10.35 -25.29 -10.52
N THR A 138 -10.97 -25.77 -9.45
CA THR A 138 -11.81 -24.95 -8.58
C THR A 138 -10.99 -23.88 -7.91
N LEU A 139 -9.82 -24.21 -7.35
CA LEU A 139 -8.91 -23.25 -6.74
C LEU A 139 -8.47 -22.18 -7.75
N HIS A 140 -8.16 -22.57 -8.97
CA HIS A 140 -7.80 -21.63 -10.03
C HIS A 140 -8.96 -20.67 -10.38
N GLN A 141 -10.20 -21.15 -10.40
CA GLN A 141 -11.38 -20.32 -10.62
C GLN A 141 -11.60 -19.32 -9.47
N ASP A 142 -11.42 -19.75 -8.22
CA ASP A 142 -11.52 -18.88 -7.05
C ASP A 142 -10.47 -17.77 -7.10
N LEU A 143 -9.25 -18.08 -7.54
CA LEU A 143 -8.18 -17.11 -7.72
C LEU A 143 -8.50 -16.08 -8.82
N LEU A 144 -9.05 -16.54 -9.95
CA LEU A 144 -9.52 -15.64 -11.01
C LEU A 144 -10.64 -14.71 -10.50
N TYR A 145 -11.57 -15.25 -9.73
CA TYR A 145 -12.65 -14.48 -9.13
C TYR A 145 -12.08 -13.42 -8.15
N LEU A 146 -11.15 -13.80 -7.29
CA LEU A 146 -10.48 -12.91 -6.37
C LEU A 146 -9.78 -11.76 -7.12
N ILE A 147 -8.97 -12.05 -8.13
CA ILE A 147 -8.25 -11.07 -8.94
C ILE A 147 -9.20 -10.08 -9.64
N THR A 148 -10.35 -10.58 -10.09
CA THR A 148 -11.29 -9.76 -10.87
C THR A 148 -12.15 -8.86 -9.98
N ASN A 149 -12.44 -9.27 -8.75
CA ASN A 149 -13.39 -8.56 -7.86
C ASN A 149 -12.72 -7.74 -6.75
N THR A 150 -11.39 -7.76 -6.65
CA THR A 150 -10.63 -7.00 -5.63
C THR A 150 -10.03 -5.69 -6.21
N LYS A 151 -10.51 -5.24 -7.37
CA LYS A 151 -10.11 -3.96 -7.99
C LYS A 151 -10.88 -2.79 -7.42
#